data_c4a4ee747561b2f0560c63304360d683
#
_entry.id   c4a4ee747561b2f0560c63304360d683
#
_cell.length_a   1.000
_cell.length_b   1.000
_cell.length_c   1.000
_cell.angle_alpha   90.00
_cell.angle_beta   90.00
_cell.angle_gamma   90.00
#
_symmetry.space_group_name_H-M   'P 1'
#
loop_
_entity.id
_entity.type
_entity.pdbx_description
1 polymer ?
#
loop_
_entity_poly.entity_id
_entity_poly.type
_entity_poly.pdbx_seq_one_letter_code
_entity_poly.pdbx_strand_id
1 'polypeptide(L)'
;YLPMRINDELLEILREFKEKASAVGVSQFLIQTHFQTPLEVTPEAREAIRKILAAGWTITNQLVYNVAASRRGHTAKLRKVLNGLGVLCYYTFSVKGFEENYAVFAPNSRSLQEKEEEKVWGKLSAEQEKEFLNLLRNSKDRAAAVQRFCTFHQIPFVATDRSVLN
;
A
#
# COMPACT_ATOMS: atom_id res chain seq x y z
N TYR A 1 -8.50 -3.03 -8.97
CA TYR A 1 -8.14 -1.63 -9.19
C TYR A 1 -8.17 -1.28 -10.69
N LEU A 2 -9.01 -0.33 -11.07
CA LEU A 2 -9.14 0.13 -12.45
C LEU A 2 -8.73 1.60 -12.54
N PRO A 3 -7.50 1.92 -13.01
CA PRO A 3 -7.00 3.30 -13.07
C PRO A 3 -7.91 4.27 -13.82
N MET A 4 -8.57 3.78 -14.86
CA MET A 4 -9.51 4.60 -15.67
C MET A 4 -10.73 5.12 -14.90
N ARG A 5 -11.05 4.54 -13.75
CA ARG A 5 -12.14 5.02 -12.89
C ARG A 5 -11.74 6.22 -12.02
N ILE A 6 -10.45 6.53 -11.96
CA ILE A 6 -9.95 7.71 -11.25
C ILE A 6 -9.99 8.89 -12.25
N ASN A 7 -11.20 9.30 -12.58
CA ASN A 7 -11.48 10.43 -13.44
C ASN A 7 -11.71 11.72 -12.62
N ASP A 8 -11.86 12.83 -13.31
CA ASP A 8 -12.00 14.14 -12.66
C ASP A 8 -13.30 14.27 -11.86
N GLU A 9 -14.39 13.62 -12.31
CA GLU A 9 -15.66 13.56 -11.57
C GLU A 9 -15.49 12.87 -10.21
N LEU A 10 -14.85 11.69 -10.18
CA LEU A 10 -14.58 11.00 -8.93
C LEU A 10 -13.67 11.82 -8.02
N LEU A 11 -12.66 12.48 -8.59
CA LEU A 11 -11.74 13.31 -7.79
C LEU A 11 -12.46 14.50 -7.16
N GLU A 12 -13.43 15.10 -7.87
CA GLU A 12 -14.24 16.18 -7.32
C GLU A 12 -15.12 15.68 -6.18
N ILE A 13 -15.82 14.56 -6.36
CA ILE A 13 -16.59 13.91 -5.29
C ILE A 13 -15.71 13.63 -4.05
N LEU A 14 -14.49 13.14 -4.26
CA LEU A 14 -13.56 12.88 -3.16
C LEU A 14 -13.13 14.16 -2.43
N ARG A 15 -12.97 15.29 -3.14
CA ARG A 15 -12.64 16.60 -2.53
C ARG A 15 -13.81 17.11 -1.70
N GLU A 16 -15.01 17.15 -2.30
CA GLU A 16 -16.22 17.59 -1.59
C GLU A 16 -16.50 16.72 -0.36
N PHE A 17 -16.39 15.41 -0.49
CA PHE A 17 -16.56 14.50 0.64
C PHE A 17 -15.56 14.81 1.77
N LYS A 18 -14.30 15.00 1.40
CA LYS A 18 -13.24 15.32 2.36
C LYS A 18 -13.52 16.64 3.08
N GLU A 19 -13.95 17.67 2.35
CA GLU A 19 -14.29 18.97 2.93
C GLU A 19 -15.44 18.85 3.94
N LYS A 20 -16.56 18.24 3.52
CA LYS A 20 -17.73 18.02 4.36
C LYS A 20 -17.42 17.18 5.60
N ALA A 21 -16.66 16.10 5.44
CA ALA A 21 -16.30 15.22 6.54
C ALA A 21 -15.29 15.88 7.50
N SER A 22 -14.36 16.68 7.00
CA SER A 22 -13.43 17.45 7.84
C SER A 22 -14.16 18.47 8.70
N ALA A 23 -15.22 19.09 8.20
CA ALA A 23 -16.04 20.05 8.94
C ALA A 23 -16.71 19.44 10.18
N VAL A 24 -16.93 18.12 10.18
CA VAL A 24 -17.50 17.38 11.32
C VAL A 24 -16.45 16.59 12.12
N GLY A 25 -15.18 16.91 11.95
CA GLY A 25 -14.07 16.38 12.76
C GLY A 25 -13.36 15.14 12.23
N VAL A 26 -13.67 14.67 11.02
CA VAL A 26 -12.90 13.58 10.41
C VAL A 26 -11.53 14.10 9.99
N SER A 27 -10.47 13.50 10.52
CA SER A 27 -9.09 13.96 10.32
C SER A 27 -8.25 13.08 9.38
N GLN A 28 -8.72 11.88 9.05
CA GLN A 28 -7.98 10.93 8.21
C GLN A 28 -8.86 10.39 7.09
N PHE A 29 -8.31 10.41 5.88
CA PHE A 29 -8.97 9.95 4.66
C PHE A 29 -8.08 8.95 3.98
N LEU A 30 -8.55 7.71 3.90
CA LEU A 30 -7.82 6.59 3.33
C LEU A 30 -8.54 5.98 2.14
N ILE A 31 -7.77 5.63 1.12
CA ILE A 31 -8.20 4.74 0.04
C ILE A 31 -7.37 3.47 0.13
N GLN A 32 -8.04 2.34 0.24
CA GLN A 32 -7.38 1.04 0.24
C GLN A 32 -7.36 0.46 -1.16
N THR A 33 -6.18 0.04 -1.60
CA THR A 33 -5.94 -0.61 -2.89
C THR A 33 -5.47 -2.05 -2.69
N HIS A 34 -5.53 -2.83 -3.77
CA HIS A 34 -5.15 -4.23 -3.78
C HIS A 34 -4.22 -4.55 -4.97
N PHE A 35 -3.10 -3.87 -5.07
CA PHE A 35 -2.05 -4.28 -6.00
C PHE A 35 -1.43 -5.59 -5.55
N GLN A 36 -1.38 -6.58 -6.44
CA GLN A 36 -0.87 -7.92 -6.18
C GLN A 36 0.52 -8.14 -6.78
N THR A 37 0.83 -7.43 -7.86
CA THR A 37 2.10 -7.60 -8.58
C THR A 37 2.64 -6.25 -9.05
N PRO A 38 3.97 -6.09 -9.17
CA PRO A 38 4.57 -4.89 -9.74
C PRO A 38 4.09 -4.55 -11.16
N LEU A 39 3.60 -5.54 -11.89
CA LEU A 39 3.10 -5.36 -13.27
C LEU A 39 1.82 -4.52 -13.35
N GLU A 40 1.06 -4.45 -12.25
CA GLU A 40 -0.15 -3.62 -12.17
C GLU A 40 0.17 -2.12 -11.99
N VAL A 41 1.43 -1.78 -11.70
CA VAL A 41 1.86 -0.39 -11.51
C VAL A 41 2.22 0.22 -12.86
N THR A 42 1.23 0.28 -13.74
CA THR A 42 1.32 0.87 -15.09
C THR A 42 1.47 2.40 -15.03
N PRO A 43 1.80 3.08 -16.15
CA PRO A 43 1.82 4.55 -16.20
C PRO A 43 0.48 5.17 -15.76
N GLU A 44 -0.65 4.59 -16.19
CA GLU A 44 -2.00 5.05 -15.83
C GLU A 44 -2.27 4.86 -14.33
N ALA A 45 -1.83 3.74 -13.75
CA ALA A 45 -1.94 3.49 -12.32
C ALA A 45 -1.11 4.50 -11.51
N ARG A 46 0.10 4.83 -11.97
CA ARG A 46 0.95 5.85 -11.35
C ARG A 46 0.29 7.22 -11.37
N GLU A 47 -0.30 7.60 -12.49
CA GLU A 47 -1.00 8.88 -12.63
C GLU A 47 -2.25 8.93 -11.73
N ALA A 48 -3.03 7.84 -11.67
CA ALA A 48 -4.17 7.73 -10.76
C ALA A 48 -3.75 7.86 -9.29
N ILE A 49 -2.67 7.20 -8.88
CA ILE A 49 -2.08 7.34 -7.53
C ILE A 49 -1.72 8.80 -7.26
N ARG A 50 -1.02 9.45 -8.19
CA ARG A 50 -0.60 10.85 -8.06
C ARG A 50 -1.81 11.78 -7.86
N LYS A 51 -2.87 11.61 -8.65
CA LYS A 51 -4.10 12.41 -8.56
C LYS A 51 -4.78 12.25 -7.20
N ILE A 52 -4.91 11.02 -6.69
CA ILE A 52 -5.51 10.74 -5.38
C ILE A 52 -4.67 11.36 -4.24
N LEU A 53 -3.36 11.21 -4.29
CA LEU A 53 -2.46 11.81 -3.30
C LEU A 53 -2.52 13.35 -3.34
N ALA A 54 -2.59 13.95 -4.54
CA ALA A 54 -2.74 15.39 -4.72
C ALA A 54 -4.08 15.91 -4.17
N ALA A 55 -5.15 15.10 -4.20
CA ALA A 55 -6.42 15.41 -3.55
C ALA A 55 -6.35 15.27 -2.01
N GLY A 56 -5.18 14.94 -1.46
CA GLY A 56 -4.92 14.88 -0.02
C GLY A 56 -5.41 13.61 0.66
N TRP A 57 -5.63 12.55 -0.08
CA TRP A 57 -5.95 11.23 0.46
C TRP A 57 -4.69 10.43 0.73
N THR A 58 -4.73 9.58 1.74
CA THR A 58 -3.70 8.56 1.96
C THR A 58 -4.10 7.30 1.23
N ILE A 59 -3.15 6.68 0.55
CA ILE A 59 -3.39 5.40 -0.13
C ILE A 59 -2.66 4.30 0.62
N THR A 60 -3.40 3.25 0.95
CA THR A 60 -2.84 2.02 1.52
C THR A 60 -2.98 0.88 0.53
N ASN A 61 -2.06 -0.07 0.56
CA ASN A 61 -2.18 -1.30 -0.23
C ASN A 61 -2.24 -2.52 0.68
N GLN A 62 -3.24 -3.33 0.44
CA GLN A 62 -3.42 -4.63 1.06
C GLN A 62 -3.16 -5.70 -0.01
N LEU A 63 -2.14 -6.52 0.19
CA LEU A 63 -1.77 -7.57 -0.75
C LEU A 63 -2.44 -8.88 -0.32
N VAL A 64 -3.13 -9.52 -1.25
CA VAL A 64 -3.58 -10.91 -1.07
C VAL A 64 -2.52 -11.82 -1.66
N TYR A 65 -1.90 -12.64 -0.83
CA TYR A 65 -0.90 -13.59 -1.29
C TYR A 65 -1.53 -14.65 -2.18
N ASN A 66 -1.01 -14.80 -3.38
CA ASN A 66 -1.35 -15.91 -4.24
C ASN A 66 -0.09 -16.49 -4.92
N VAL A 67 -0.12 -17.78 -5.19
CA VAL A 67 1.04 -18.52 -5.70
C VAL A 67 1.53 -18.00 -7.06
N ALA A 68 0.61 -17.54 -7.90
CA ALA A 68 0.94 -17.09 -9.25
C ALA A 68 1.63 -15.73 -9.28
N ALA A 69 1.12 -14.77 -8.49
CA ALA A 69 1.60 -13.37 -8.51
C ALA A 69 2.61 -13.07 -7.41
N SER A 70 2.54 -13.76 -6.27
CA SER A 70 3.38 -13.49 -5.09
C SER A 70 4.66 -14.32 -5.08
N ARG A 71 5.37 -14.35 -6.18
CA ARG A 71 6.64 -15.06 -6.30
C ARG A 71 7.73 -14.36 -5.50
N ARG A 72 8.78 -15.11 -5.14
CA ARG A 72 9.95 -14.58 -4.43
C ARG A 72 10.47 -13.31 -5.08
N GLY A 73 10.68 -12.28 -4.28
CA GLY A 73 11.13 -10.98 -4.73
C GLY A 73 10.04 -10.08 -5.37
N HIS A 74 8.91 -10.63 -5.82
CA HIS A 74 7.84 -9.83 -6.39
C HIS A 74 7.16 -8.94 -5.35
N THR A 75 6.87 -9.50 -4.19
CA THR A 75 6.24 -8.77 -3.09
C THR A 75 7.14 -7.65 -2.58
N ALA A 76 8.44 -7.94 -2.39
CA ALA A 76 9.43 -6.93 -2.01
C ALA A 76 9.55 -5.83 -3.06
N LYS A 77 9.59 -6.19 -4.36
CA LYS A 77 9.62 -5.23 -5.46
C LYS A 77 8.35 -4.38 -5.51
N LEU A 78 7.17 -5.00 -5.34
CA LEU A 78 5.90 -4.28 -5.31
C LEU A 78 5.88 -3.24 -4.19
N ARG A 79 6.25 -3.63 -2.97
CA ARG A 79 6.33 -2.72 -1.81
C ARG A 79 7.27 -1.55 -2.08
N LYS A 80 8.47 -1.82 -2.61
CA LYS A 80 9.43 -0.77 -2.97
C LYS A 80 8.86 0.21 -4.00
N VAL A 81 8.20 -0.30 -5.05
CA VAL A 81 7.61 0.54 -6.10
C VAL A 81 6.45 1.36 -5.56
N LEU A 82 5.55 0.76 -4.78
CA LEU A 82 4.39 1.44 -4.20
C LEU A 82 4.80 2.50 -3.19
N ASN A 83 5.77 2.21 -2.31
CA ASN A 83 6.30 3.20 -1.38
C ASN A 83 6.95 4.38 -2.11
N GLY A 84 7.69 4.12 -3.18
CA GLY A 84 8.26 5.17 -4.03
C GLY A 84 7.22 6.08 -4.69
N LEU A 85 5.96 5.65 -4.74
CA LEU A 85 4.81 6.43 -5.22
C LEU A 85 3.98 7.05 -4.07
N GLY A 86 4.39 6.86 -2.82
CA GLY A 86 3.66 7.35 -1.65
C GLY A 86 2.49 6.48 -1.18
N VAL A 87 2.40 5.25 -1.68
CA VAL A 87 1.40 4.26 -1.24
C VAL A 87 1.97 3.45 -0.08
N LEU A 88 1.20 3.33 0.99
CA LEU A 88 1.58 2.55 2.17
C LEU A 88 1.20 1.10 1.99
N CYS A 89 2.19 0.23 2.05
CA CYS A 89 1.93 -1.20 2.07
C CYS A 89 1.47 -1.61 3.46
N TYR A 90 0.15 -1.70 3.63
CA TYR A 90 -0.50 -1.88 4.92
C TYR A 90 -0.30 -3.28 5.46
N TYR A 91 -0.72 -4.31 4.74
CA TYR A 91 -0.44 -5.67 5.11
C TYR A 91 -0.66 -6.69 3.98
N THR A 92 -0.09 -7.89 4.21
CA THR A 92 -0.24 -9.04 3.32
C THR A 92 -1.00 -10.14 4.06
N PHE A 93 -2.00 -10.72 3.43
CA PHE A 93 -2.72 -11.85 3.98
C PHE A 93 -2.87 -12.99 2.96
N SER A 94 -3.00 -14.19 3.46
CA SER A 94 -3.36 -15.35 2.66
C SER A 94 -4.85 -15.64 2.80
N VAL A 95 -5.49 -16.01 1.69
CA VAL A 95 -6.87 -16.46 1.72
C VAL A 95 -6.91 -17.86 2.33
N LYS A 96 -7.73 -18.06 3.36
CA LYS A 96 -7.96 -19.35 3.95
C LYS A 96 -9.10 -20.06 3.19
N GLY A 97 -8.77 -21.19 2.61
CA GLY A 97 -9.58 -22.33 2.31
C GLY A 97 -11.03 -22.14 1.89
N PHE A 98 -11.30 -21.41 0.83
CA PHE A 98 -12.56 -21.56 0.11
C PHE A 98 -12.31 -22.47 -1.08
N GLU A 99 -13.06 -23.56 -1.20
CA GLU A 99 -12.91 -24.51 -2.30
C GLU A 99 -13.03 -23.83 -3.66
N GLU A 100 -13.88 -22.82 -3.77
CA GLU A 100 -14.09 -22.04 -5.00
C GLU A 100 -12.84 -21.24 -5.42
N ASN A 101 -11.99 -20.91 -4.49
CA ASN A 101 -10.78 -20.11 -4.73
C ASN A 101 -9.49 -20.93 -4.75
N TYR A 102 -9.61 -22.25 -4.61
CA TYR A 102 -8.46 -23.15 -4.45
C TYR A 102 -7.44 -23.03 -5.59
N ALA A 103 -7.88 -22.84 -6.80
CA ALA A 103 -7.02 -22.72 -7.98
C ALA A 103 -6.25 -21.39 -8.02
N VAL A 104 -6.80 -20.33 -7.43
CA VAL A 104 -6.25 -18.95 -7.49
C VAL A 104 -5.57 -18.58 -6.17
N PHE A 105 -6.18 -18.94 -5.04
CA PHE A 105 -5.75 -18.57 -3.70
C PHE A 105 -5.46 -19.82 -2.87
N ALA A 106 -4.51 -20.64 -3.33
CA ALA A 106 -4.11 -21.81 -2.57
C ALA A 106 -3.68 -21.40 -1.15
N PRO A 107 -4.16 -22.10 -0.11
CA PRO A 107 -3.73 -21.83 1.25
C PRO A 107 -2.23 -22.11 1.38
N ASN A 108 -1.47 -21.09 1.68
CA ASN A 108 -0.04 -21.22 1.90
C ASN A 108 0.26 -21.24 3.39
N SER A 109 1.19 -22.08 3.79
CA SER A 109 1.71 -22.02 5.15
C SER A 109 2.39 -20.66 5.37
N ARG A 110 2.36 -20.17 6.60
CA ARG A 110 3.04 -18.93 6.96
C ARG A 110 4.53 -18.99 6.66
N SER A 111 5.15 -20.11 6.95
CA SER A 111 6.58 -20.32 6.69
C SER A 111 6.92 -20.17 5.21
N LEU A 112 6.06 -20.65 4.32
CA LEU A 112 6.23 -20.46 2.88
C LEU A 112 6.05 -18.98 2.50
N GLN A 113 5.01 -18.34 3.01
CA GLN A 113 4.76 -16.93 2.78
C GLN A 113 5.93 -16.07 3.26
N GLU A 114 6.45 -16.34 4.46
CA GLU A 114 7.62 -15.64 5.02
C GLU A 114 8.86 -15.79 4.17
N LYS A 115 9.09 -17.00 3.68
CA LYS A 115 10.23 -17.31 2.79
C LYS A 115 10.11 -16.59 1.45
N GLU A 116 8.92 -16.55 0.87
CA GLU A 116 8.67 -15.91 -0.43
C GLU A 116 8.68 -14.37 -0.33
N GLU A 117 8.26 -13.81 0.78
CA GLU A 117 8.20 -12.37 1.01
C GLU A 117 9.50 -11.76 1.50
N GLU A 118 10.46 -12.58 1.89
CA GLU A 118 11.71 -12.10 2.51
C GLU A 118 11.44 -11.13 3.66
N LYS A 119 10.62 -11.53 4.61
CA LYS A 119 10.02 -10.68 5.68
C LYS A 119 10.98 -9.89 6.57
N VAL A 120 12.25 -10.06 6.39
CA VAL A 120 13.27 -9.29 7.12
C VAL A 120 13.28 -7.81 6.71
N TRP A 121 12.52 -7.48 5.68
CA TRP A 121 12.57 -6.21 4.98
C TRP A 121 11.43 -5.28 5.42
N GLY A 122 11.79 -4.15 6.01
CA GLY A 122 10.86 -3.05 6.23
C GLY A 122 10.16 -3.03 7.58
N LYS A 123 10.70 -3.68 8.62
CA LYS A 123 10.28 -3.43 9.99
C LYS A 123 10.81 -2.09 10.45
N LEU A 124 9.92 -1.22 10.89
CA LEU A 124 10.27 0.03 11.55
C LEU A 124 10.38 -0.20 13.07
N SER A 125 11.31 0.51 13.72
CA SER A 125 11.23 0.67 15.16
C SER A 125 10.00 1.54 15.54
N ALA A 126 9.60 1.53 16.80
CA ALA A 126 8.48 2.36 17.27
C ALA A 126 8.74 3.86 17.03
N GLU A 127 9.97 4.30 17.15
CA GLU A 127 10.39 5.68 16.89
C GLU A 127 10.30 6.01 15.40
N GLN A 128 10.79 5.12 14.55
CA GLN A 128 10.72 5.26 13.09
C GLN A 128 9.27 5.26 12.61
N GLU A 129 8.41 4.41 13.17
CA GLU A 129 6.98 4.39 12.84
C GLU A 129 6.32 5.72 13.19
N LYS A 130 6.58 6.25 14.39
CA LYS A 130 6.07 7.54 14.84
C LYS A 130 6.55 8.69 13.95
N GLU A 131 7.84 8.71 13.61
CA GLU A 131 8.42 9.68 12.70
C GLU A 131 7.76 9.59 11.32
N PHE A 132 7.63 8.37 10.79
CA PHE A 132 7.03 8.13 9.48
C PHE A 132 5.57 8.60 9.42
N LEU A 133 4.77 8.29 10.42
CA LEU A 133 3.38 8.73 10.50
C LEU A 133 3.28 10.26 10.58
N ASN A 134 4.14 10.90 11.35
CA ASN A 134 4.18 12.35 11.45
C ASN A 134 4.58 13.00 10.11
N LEU A 135 5.57 12.43 9.44
CA LEU A 135 6.04 12.87 8.14
C LEU A 135 4.94 12.76 7.07
N LEU A 136 4.19 11.68 7.07
CA LEU A 136 3.06 11.49 6.15
C LEU A 136 1.92 12.49 6.38
N ARG A 137 1.62 12.80 7.65
CA ARG A 137 0.57 13.78 8.00
C ARG A 137 0.90 15.19 7.53
N ASN A 138 2.18 15.56 7.64
CA ASN A 138 2.62 16.94 7.45
C ASN A 138 3.24 17.21 6.07
N SER A 139 3.46 16.18 5.24
CA SER A 139 4.09 16.36 3.93
C SER A 139 3.09 16.65 2.84
N LYS A 140 3.35 17.70 2.07
CA LYS A 140 2.60 18.00 0.84
C LYS A 140 2.88 16.98 -0.26
N ASP A 141 4.14 16.58 -0.42
CA ASP A 141 4.56 15.51 -1.34
C ASP A 141 4.92 14.25 -0.56
N ARG A 142 3.93 13.35 -0.45
CA ARG A 142 4.08 12.09 0.30
C ARG A 142 5.03 11.11 -0.37
N ALA A 143 5.08 11.08 -1.70
CA ALA A 143 5.99 10.19 -2.41
C ALA A 143 7.46 10.55 -2.13
N ALA A 144 7.80 11.83 -2.26
CA ALA A 144 9.13 12.32 -1.92
C ALA A 144 9.45 12.15 -0.43
N ALA A 145 8.45 12.30 0.44
CA ALA A 145 8.61 12.08 1.88
C ALA A 145 8.96 10.62 2.20
N VAL A 146 8.25 9.66 1.61
CA VAL A 146 8.53 8.23 1.76
C VAL A 146 9.92 7.89 1.25
N GLN A 147 10.29 8.41 0.08
CA GLN A 147 11.63 8.19 -0.49
C GLN A 147 12.74 8.73 0.42
N ARG A 148 12.61 9.96 0.90
CA ARG A 148 13.58 10.56 1.84
C ARG A 148 13.71 9.75 3.12
N PHE A 149 12.58 9.33 3.70
CA PHE A 149 12.56 8.51 4.90
C PHE A 149 13.29 7.18 4.68
N CYS A 150 12.96 6.45 3.60
CA CYS A 150 13.63 5.21 3.26
C CYS A 150 15.13 5.39 3.06
N THR A 151 15.55 6.45 2.38
CA THR A 151 16.97 6.75 2.14
C THR A 151 17.69 7.08 3.45
N PHE A 152 17.11 7.93 4.28
CA PHE A 152 17.71 8.36 5.55
C PHE A 152 17.92 7.18 6.51
N HIS A 153 16.91 6.33 6.65
CA HIS A 153 16.97 5.16 7.52
C HIS A 153 17.60 3.92 6.86
N GLN A 154 18.08 4.05 5.62
CA GLN A 154 18.69 2.96 4.85
C GLN A 154 17.79 1.71 4.73
N ILE A 155 16.49 1.93 4.65
CA ILE A 155 15.50 0.86 4.48
C ILE A 155 15.01 0.80 3.03
N PRO A 156 14.88 -0.40 2.45
CA PRO A 156 14.50 -0.55 1.04
C PRO A 156 13.05 -0.19 0.76
N PHE A 157 12.17 -0.30 1.76
CA PHE A 157 10.76 0.06 1.72
C PHE A 157 10.17 0.06 3.14
N VAL A 158 9.04 0.74 3.30
CA VAL A 158 8.26 0.69 4.53
C VAL A 158 7.14 -0.32 4.37
N ALA A 159 7.06 -1.26 5.28
CA ALA A 159 5.91 -2.13 5.43
C ALA A 159 5.45 -2.05 6.89
N THR A 160 4.29 -1.52 7.12
CA THR A 160 3.62 -1.58 8.42
C THR A 160 2.97 -2.95 8.60
N ASP A 161 3.67 -4.00 8.18
CA ASP A 161 3.10 -5.32 8.06
C ASP A 161 2.88 -5.95 9.42
N ARG A 162 1.67 -5.89 9.87
CA ARG A 162 1.17 -6.92 10.75
C ARG A 162 0.74 -8.07 9.86
N SER A 163 1.61 -9.02 9.64
CA SER A 163 1.19 -10.27 9.04
C SER A 163 0.08 -10.85 9.91
N VAL A 164 -1.14 -10.56 9.55
CA VAL A 164 -2.28 -11.16 10.19
C VAL A 164 -2.29 -12.59 9.77
N LEU A 165 -1.93 -13.32 10.73
CA LEU A 165 -2.04 -14.73 10.69
C LEU A 165 -3.13 -15.11 11.63
N ASN A 166 -3.95 -15.81 11.07
CA ASN A 166 -4.64 -16.93 11.76
C ASN A 166 -5.37 -17.75 10.73
#